data_856ba8dc038fb02b50058a195450e1ef
#
_entry.id   856ba8dc038fb02b50058a195450e1ef
#
_cell.length_a   1.000
_cell.length_b   1.000
_cell.length_c   1.000
_cell.angle_alpha   90.00
_cell.angle_beta   90.00
_cell.angle_gamma   90.00
#
_symmetry.space_group_name_H-M   'P 1'
#
loop_
_entity.id
_entity.type
_entity.pdbx_description
1 polymer ?
#
loop_
_entity_poly.entity_id
_entity_poly.type
_entity_poly.pdbx_seq_one_letter_code
_entity_poly.pdbx_strand_id
1 'polypeptide(L)'
;MKLGECFRTNARTATVAATAAIFALSAVSVSGCGTREAYSKLLKAQAGTPIVGGQAAPGSSSGVPSVDSGGSGASTSGSPSGSTSGSAVTPAGAAGTTQSASGAGSGLTATGGRSGSTGAGQATGSHSCSSPQPTIVIGSVGEQSGIAGAAVAAGPRAVAAWVSYINAQGGVACHPLKYVIADDGGSPSQNQALTEQLVDQDHVVAFVQNDAPLAAAGSEQFLASHGIPVIGSEGAEQFYYDHPDFFPESASGDALVYSVFAGMAQELTPSQKAHVGVLSCVEAAECSVYAQQGPADAQKLGLTLVYNGSGSLSAPNFTSQCQAAEQAGVTALLVALDPNSIHRAASSCAGINFHPQLATAAQTTTPDMAGDPNLNGLDTELGYVPWTATNIPSVALFQKVMSQYGAGVPLDGSSIQGWVTAQMFLAGESNLPPGNITSAQILAGMDSIKNNDLGGITNPLTFTAGQNAPVGICWFEVKLVNGTFVSPNNGQRSCAS
;
A
#
# COMPACT_ATOMS: atom_id res chain seq x y z
N MET A 1 19.99 -7.71 -61.53
CA MET A 1 20.56 -6.74 -62.47
C MET A 1 20.90 -5.47 -61.70
N LYS A 2 22.21 -5.16 -61.60
CA LYS A 2 22.94 -3.88 -61.51
C LYS A 2 22.50 -2.89 -60.43
N LEU A 3 23.30 -2.62 -59.33
CA LEU A 3 24.61 -1.92 -59.24
C LEU A 3 24.54 -0.43 -59.53
N GLY A 4 25.13 0.36 -58.61
CA GLY A 4 25.73 1.66 -58.79
C GLY A 4 25.56 2.55 -57.53
N GLU A 5 26.49 2.60 -56.60
CA GLU A 5 27.76 3.42 -56.45
C GLU A 5 27.47 4.85 -56.02
N CYS A 6 27.94 5.18 -54.84
CA CYS A 6 29.07 6.02 -54.42
C CYS A 6 29.25 7.39 -55.09
N PHE A 7 29.28 8.44 -54.29
CA PHE A 7 30.21 9.55 -54.50
C PHE A 7 30.70 10.17 -53.16
N ARG A 8 32.01 10.10 -52.99
CA ARG A 8 32.83 10.91 -52.07
C ARG A 8 33.19 12.23 -52.76
N THR A 9 33.24 13.34 -52.02
CA THR A 9 34.19 14.39 -52.38
C THR A 9 34.85 15.03 -51.14
N ASN A 10 36.13 15.24 -51.28
CA ASN A 10 37.12 15.69 -50.29
C ASN A 10 37.23 17.21 -50.19
N ALA A 11 37.65 17.68 -49.03
CA ALA A 11 38.71 18.60 -48.66
C ALA A 11 38.82 20.01 -49.29
N ARG A 12 39.00 20.99 -48.43
CA ARG A 12 40.27 21.79 -48.41
C ARG A 12 40.35 22.70 -47.18
N THR A 13 41.51 22.64 -46.59
CA THR A 13 42.23 23.43 -45.60
C THR A 13 42.19 24.94 -45.81
N ALA A 14 42.10 25.71 -44.70
CA ALA A 14 42.78 27.00 -44.57
C ALA A 14 43.16 27.25 -43.09
N THR A 15 44.44 27.39 -42.88
CA THR A 15 45.17 27.70 -41.65
C THR A 15 45.18 29.22 -41.46
N VAL A 16 44.84 29.72 -40.25
CA VAL A 16 45.40 30.98 -39.73
C VAL A 16 45.61 30.83 -38.23
N ALA A 17 46.83 31.09 -37.83
CA ALA A 17 47.30 31.11 -36.44
C ALA A 17 47.10 32.48 -35.84
N ALA A 18 46.74 32.56 -34.52
CA ALA A 18 47.29 33.54 -33.60
C ALA A 18 46.82 33.30 -32.15
N THR A 19 47.83 33.03 -31.30
CA THR A 19 48.08 33.45 -29.91
C THR A 19 47.05 33.32 -28.79
N ALA A 20 47.33 32.38 -27.91
CA ALA A 20 47.35 32.29 -26.44
C ALA A 20 46.55 33.29 -25.59
N ALA A 21 45.63 32.73 -24.77
CA ALA A 21 45.50 33.08 -23.37
C ALA A 21 44.91 31.86 -22.62
N ILE A 22 45.63 31.43 -21.58
CA ILE A 22 45.34 30.31 -20.70
C ILE A 22 44.17 30.70 -19.76
N PHE A 23 43.06 29.98 -19.83
CA PHE A 23 42.14 29.79 -18.70
C PHE A 23 41.68 28.32 -18.74
N ALA A 24 42.20 27.58 -17.77
CA ALA A 24 41.73 26.21 -17.51
C ALA A 24 40.32 26.29 -16.93
N LEU A 25 39.28 25.98 -17.71
CA LEU A 25 37.99 25.53 -17.20
C LEU A 25 37.81 24.07 -17.62
N SER A 26 37.86 23.21 -16.62
CA SER A 26 37.58 21.77 -16.75
C SER A 26 36.11 21.64 -17.17
N ALA A 27 35.85 21.39 -18.44
CA ALA A 27 34.58 20.95 -18.92
C ALA A 27 34.42 19.47 -18.56
N VAL A 28 33.68 19.17 -17.50
CA VAL A 28 33.15 17.84 -17.22
C VAL A 28 32.01 17.60 -18.21
N SER A 29 32.29 16.82 -19.24
CA SER A 29 31.25 16.26 -20.11
C SER A 29 30.50 15.20 -19.34
N VAL A 30 29.33 15.54 -18.82
CA VAL A 30 28.36 14.57 -18.27
C VAL A 30 27.71 13.87 -19.45
N SER A 31 28.24 12.70 -19.81
CA SER A 31 27.51 11.74 -20.62
C SER A 31 26.46 11.09 -19.70
N GLY A 32 25.24 11.54 -19.79
CA GLY A 32 24.12 10.97 -19.04
C GLY A 32 23.71 9.60 -19.60
N CYS A 33 24.35 8.53 -19.12
CA CYS A 33 23.70 7.24 -18.97
C CYS A 33 23.25 7.19 -17.53
N GLY A 34 21.94 7.34 -17.32
CA GLY A 34 21.34 7.27 -15.98
C GLY A 34 21.43 5.84 -15.44
N THR A 35 22.47 5.56 -14.70
CA THR A 35 22.46 4.46 -13.74
C THR A 35 21.82 5.01 -12.49
N ARG A 36 20.53 4.68 -12.24
CA ARG A 36 19.90 4.88 -10.94
C ARG A 36 20.74 4.14 -9.90
N GLU A 37 21.30 4.86 -8.95
CA GLU A 37 21.93 4.22 -7.81
C GLU A 37 20.81 3.61 -6.94
N ALA A 38 21.00 2.36 -6.53
CA ALA A 38 20.03 1.66 -5.68
C ALA A 38 19.81 2.46 -4.38
N TYR A 39 18.55 2.57 -3.95
CA TYR A 39 18.11 3.27 -2.73
C TYR A 39 18.90 2.86 -1.47
N SER A 40 19.33 1.60 -1.39
CA SER A 40 20.24 1.09 -0.35
C SER A 40 21.58 1.84 -0.24
N LYS A 41 22.04 2.51 -1.30
CA LYS A 41 23.23 3.37 -1.24
C LYS A 41 22.95 4.75 -0.64
N LEU A 42 21.75 5.28 -0.87
CA LEU A 42 21.30 6.54 -0.27
C LEU A 42 21.12 6.40 1.26
N LEU A 43 20.54 5.30 1.72
CA LEU A 43 20.42 5.00 3.16
C LEU A 43 21.79 4.81 3.83
N LYS A 44 22.77 4.19 3.17
CA LYS A 44 24.14 4.07 3.72
C LYS A 44 24.87 5.41 3.81
N ALA A 45 24.56 6.36 2.95
CA ALA A 45 25.11 7.72 3.01
C ALA A 45 24.53 8.54 4.17
N GLN A 46 23.26 8.30 4.54
CA GLN A 46 22.64 8.94 5.71
C GLN A 46 23.06 8.32 7.05
N ALA A 47 23.34 7.03 7.10
CA ALA A 47 23.80 6.33 8.31
C ALA A 47 25.27 6.59 8.68
N GLY A 48 26.05 7.25 7.81
CA GLY A 48 27.50 7.40 7.92
C GLY A 48 28.02 8.72 8.48
N THR A 49 27.19 9.65 8.96
CA THR A 49 27.67 10.89 9.59
C THR A 49 27.64 10.77 11.12
N PRO A 50 28.79 10.55 11.80
CA PRO A 50 28.84 10.68 13.23
C PRO A 50 28.72 12.18 13.59
N ILE A 51 27.75 12.50 14.42
CA ILE A 51 27.64 13.84 15.05
C ILE A 51 28.84 13.97 16.01
N VAL A 52 29.85 14.70 15.58
CA VAL A 52 30.97 15.08 16.44
C VAL A 52 30.45 16.13 17.42
N GLY A 53 30.40 15.76 18.70
CA GLY A 53 30.04 16.64 19.78
C GLY A 53 30.97 17.84 19.84
N GLY A 54 30.40 19.03 19.71
CA GLY A 54 31.10 20.30 19.93
C GLY A 54 31.45 20.46 21.39
N GLN A 55 32.73 20.70 21.68
CA GLN A 55 33.24 21.08 22.98
C GLN A 55 32.68 22.44 23.42
N ALA A 56 32.20 22.50 24.68
CA ALA A 56 31.83 23.74 25.36
C ALA A 56 33.06 24.52 25.72
N ALA A 57 33.08 25.81 25.42
CA ALA A 57 34.00 26.81 26.02
C ALA A 57 33.37 27.43 27.28
N PRO A 58 34.16 27.76 28.31
CA PRO A 58 33.65 28.14 29.62
C PRO A 58 33.45 29.64 29.80
N GLY A 59 32.42 30.02 30.57
CA GLY A 59 32.45 31.25 31.35
C GLY A 59 31.36 32.27 31.07
N SER A 60 30.34 32.34 31.90
CA SER A 60 30.04 33.52 32.72
C SER A 60 28.78 33.27 33.58
N SER A 61 28.97 33.45 34.86
CA SER A 61 28.03 33.35 35.97
C SER A 61 27.06 34.54 36.01
N SER A 62 25.78 34.26 36.32
CA SER A 62 24.95 35.08 37.22
C SER A 62 23.60 34.42 37.42
N GLY A 63 23.30 33.85 38.54
CA GLY A 63 22.47 34.50 39.54
C GLY A 63 21.11 33.82 39.63
N VAL A 64 20.97 32.86 40.54
CA VAL A 64 19.70 32.28 41.03
C VAL A 64 19.07 33.27 42.04
N PRO A 65 17.75 33.21 42.32
CA PRO A 65 17.40 32.68 43.60
C PRO A 65 16.35 31.56 43.63
N SER A 66 16.64 30.60 44.47
CA SER A 66 15.78 29.54 44.97
C SER A 66 14.72 30.13 45.92
N VAL A 67 13.54 29.58 45.93
CA VAL A 67 12.65 29.64 47.11
C VAL A 67 12.17 28.22 47.40
N ASP A 68 12.51 27.84 48.59
CA ASP A 68 12.21 26.60 49.29
C ASP A 68 10.91 26.75 50.06
N SER A 69 10.17 25.71 50.27
CA SER A 69 9.26 25.36 51.40
C SER A 69 8.25 24.35 50.86
N GLY A 70 8.21 23.11 51.28
CA GLY A 70 8.17 22.57 52.62
C GLY A 70 6.73 22.20 52.96
N GLY A 71 6.45 20.91 53.20
CA GLY A 71 5.17 20.53 53.80
C GLY A 71 4.73 19.10 53.54
N SER A 72 5.06 18.26 54.48
CA SER A 72 4.66 16.87 54.70
C SER A 72 3.16 16.70 54.94
N GLY A 73 2.64 15.49 54.63
CA GLY A 73 1.32 15.06 55.13
C GLY A 73 0.96 13.66 54.67
N ALA A 74 1.02 12.71 55.60
CA ALA A 74 0.87 11.27 55.46
C ALA A 74 -0.59 10.80 55.49
N SER A 75 -0.78 9.58 54.92
CA SER A 75 -1.64 8.47 55.39
C SER A 75 -3.17 8.64 55.35
N THR A 76 -3.89 7.75 54.68
CA THR A 76 -4.48 6.55 55.30
C THR A 76 -5.37 5.77 54.31
N SER A 77 -5.19 4.48 54.37
CA SER A 77 -5.99 3.30 54.08
C SER A 77 -7.53 3.43 54.11
N GLY A 78 -8.17 2.66 53.24
CA GLY A 78 -9.59 2.28 53.38
C GLY A 78 -10.16 1.50 52.20
N SER A 79 -10.01 0.17 52.22
CA SER A 79 -10.99 -0.74 51.59
C SER A 79 -12.22 -0.86 52.47
N PRO A 80 -13.40 -1.12 51.90
CA PRO A 80 -13.99 -2.39 52.24
C PRO A 80 -14.68 -3.14 51.07
N SER A 81 -14.65 -4.43 51.23
CA SER A 81 -15.35 -5.50 50.57
C SER A 81 -16.87 -5.35 50.65
N GLY A 82 -17.59 -5.88 49.65
CA GLY A 82 -19.02 -6.09 49.69
C GLY A 82 -19.46 -7.10 48.67
N SER A 83 -19.58 -8.38 49.08
CA SER A 83 -20.16 -9.52 48.38
C SER A 83 -21.68 -9.40 48.37
N THR A 84 -22.34 -9.88 47.29
CA THR A 84 -23.59 -10.69 47.30
C THR A 84 -23.93 -11.06 45.85
N SER A 85 -23.81 -12.30 45.46
CA SER A 85 -24.73 -13.45 45.44
C SER A 85 -25.95 -13.32 44.54
N GLY A 86 -26.01 -14.24 43.54
CA GLY A 86 -27.19 -15.00 43.18
C GLY A 86 -27.80 -14.66 41.82
N SER A 87 -27.82 -15.49 40.84
CA SER A 87 -28.69 -16.66 40.69
C SER A 87 -28.55 -17.19 39.26
N ALA A 88 -28.33 -18.45 39.13
CA ALA A 88 -28.46 -19.23 37.91
C ALA A 88 -29.93 -19.46 37.57
N VAL A 89 -30.28 -19.36 36.28
CA VAL A 89 -31.52 -19.93 35.74
C VAL A 89 -31.20 -20.61 34.42
N THR A 90 -31.25 -21.92 34.44
CA THR A 90 -31.37 -22.78 33.26
C THR A 90 -32.85 -22.91 32.88
N PRO A 91 -33.24 -22.99 31.63
CA PRO A 91 -34.42 -23.76 31.24
C PRO A 91 -34.07 -24.90 30.27
N ALA A 92 -34.87 -25.92 30.47
CA ALA A 92 -34.91 -27.22 29.86
C ALA A 92 -35.30 -27.19 28.37
N GLY A 93 -34.93 -28.31 27.73
CA GLY A 93 -35.16 -28.57 26.32
C GLY A 93 -36.60 -28.85 25.89
N ALA A 94 -36.78 -28.87 24.57
CA ALA A 94 -37.86 -29.60 23.90
C ALA A 94 -37.31 -30.17 22.58
N ALA A 95 -37.48 -31.46 22.46
CA ALA A 95 -37.23 -32.27 21.27
C ALA A 95 -38.43 -32.18 20.32
N GLY A 96 -38.16 -32.31 19.00
CA GLY A 96 -39.20 -32.39 17.98
C GLY A 96 -38.65 -32.71 16.62
N THR A 97 -38.43 -33.94 16.35
CA THR A 97 -38.90 -34.84 15.27
C THR A 97 -38.59 -34.51 13.82
N THR A 98 -37.85 -35.44 13.27
CA THR A 98 -37.59 -35.80 11.86
C THR A 98 -38.80 -35.84 10.94
N GLN A 99 -38.66 -35.36 9.72
CA GLN A 99 -39.34 -35.98 8.56
C GLN A 99 -38.47 -35.89 7.31
N SER A 100 -38.12 -37.08 6.82
CA SER A 100 -37.56 -37.32 5.50
C SER A 100 -38.62 -37.24 4.43
N ALA A 101 -38.33 -36.65 3.30
CA ALA A 101 -39.10 -36.86 2.07
C ALA A 101 -38.11 -37.03 0.91
N SER A 102 -38.12 -38.25 0.41
CA SER A 102 -37.48 -38.68 -0.84
C SER A 102 -38.34 -38.22 -2.02
N GLY A 103 -37.74 -37.70 -3.06
CA GLY A 103 -38.38 -37.43 -4.33
C GLY A 103 -37.41 -37.59 -5.47
N ALA A 104 -37.48 -38.71 -6.16
CA ALA A 104 -36.76 -39.01 -7.41
C ALA A 104 -37.46 -38.32 -8.59
N GLY A 105 -36.68 -37.96 -9.61
CA GLY A 105 -37.30 -37.71 -10.93
C GLY A 105 -36.42 -36.94 -11.93
N SER A 106 -35.79 -37.73 -12.79
CA SER A 106 -35.70 -37.60 -14.26
C SER A 106 -34.75 -36.57 -14.89
N GLY A 107 -33.82 -37.10 -15.60
CA GLY A 107 -32.87 -36.43 -16.48
C GLY A 107 -33.51 -35.83 -17.74
N LEU A 108 -32.79 -34.81 -18.22
CA LEU A 108 -32.84 -34.42 -19.63
C LEU A 108 -31.41 -34.07 -20.06
N THR A 109 -30.93 -34.89 -20.99
CA THR A 109 -29.75 -34.65 -21.82
C THR A 109 -30.03 -33.52 -22.80
N ALA A 110 -29.13 -32.54 -22.86
CA ALA A 110 -29.02 -31.65 -24.01
C ALA A 110 -27.55 -31.47 -24.35
N THR A 111 -27.20 -32.00 -25.49
CA THR A 111 -25.93 -31.81 -26.20
C THR A 111 -25.86 -30.44 -26.86
N GLY A 112 -24.67 -29.79 -26.82
CA GLY A 112 -24.25 -28.91 -27.90
C GLY A 112 -23.73 -27.54 -27.50
N GLY A 113 -22.48 -27.28 -27.84
CA GLY A 113 -21.95 -25.91 -28.00
C GLY A 113 -20.69 -25.59 -27.27
N ARG A 114 -19.52 -26.01 -27.81
CA ARG A 114 -18.22 -25.44 -27.42
C ARG A 114 -18.15 -23.98 -27.87
N SER A 115 -17.89 -23.08 -26.94
CA SER A 115 -17.20 -21.83 -27.21
C SER A 115 -16.25 -21.61 -26.05
N GLY A 116 -14.96 -21.59 -26.33
CA GLY A 116 -13.91 -21.38 -25.37
C GLY A 116 -13.92 -19.94 -24.89
N SER A 117 -14.05 -19.80 -23.61
CA SER A 117 -13.66 -18.63 -22.82
C SER A 117 -12.85 -19.19 -21.68
N THR A 118 -11.55 -18.95 -21.68
CA THR A 118 -10.67 -19.24 -20.55
C THR A 118 -10.93 -18.17 -19.49
N GLY A 119 -12.05 -18.30 -18.79
CA GLY A 119 -12.32 -17.57 -17.55
C GLY A 119 -11.60 -18.27 -16.40
N ALA A 120 -10.75 -17.56 -15.67
CA ALA A 120 -10.19 -18.03 -14.43
C ALA A 120 -11.33 -18.46 -13.50
N GLY A 121 -11.38 -19.76 -13.18
CA GLY A 121 -12.43 -20.33 -12.36
C GLY A 121 -12.37 -19.76 -10.95
N GLN A 122 -13.45 -19.10 -10.53
CA GLN A 122 -13.75 -18.94 -9.13
C GLN A 122 -13.76 -20.32 -8.47
N ALA A 123 -12.90 -20.51 -7.48
CA ALA A 123 -12.93 -21.69 -6.63
C ALA A 123 -14.18 -21.64 -5.72
N THR A 124 -15.35 -21.97 -6.25
CA THR A 124 -16.62 -22.14 -5.53
C THR A 124 -16.95 -23.62 -5.32
N GLY A 125 -15.94 -24.47 -5.18
CA GLY A 125 -16.13 -25.84 -4.79
C GLY A 125 -15.48 -26.05 -3.42
N SER A 126 -16.24 -26.45 -2.41
CA SER A 126 -15.65 -27.07 -1.22
C SER A 126 -14.87 -28.29 -1.73
N HIS A 127 -13.55 -28.16 -1.79
CA HIS A 127 -12.68 -29.29 -2.08
C HIS A 127 -12.81 -30.21 -0.87
N SER A 128 -13.44 -31.37 -1.05
CA SER A 128 -13.44 -32.38 -0.01
C SER A 128 -12.01 -32.92 0.09
N CYS A 129 -11.24 -32.33 0.98
CA CYS A 129 -9.92 -32.83 1.30
C CYS A 129 -10.05 -34.24 1.90
N SER A 130 -9.50 -35.25 1.26
CA SER A 130 -9.52 -36.62 1.75
C SER A 130 -8.77 -36.77 3.07
N SER A 131 -7.80 -35.89 3.34
CA SER A 131 -7.11 -35.69 4.62
C SER A 131 -6.54 -34.28 4.70
N PRO A 132 -6.65 -33.58 5.85
CA PRO A 132 -6.00 -32.30 6.06
C PRO A 132 -4.49 -32.44 5.93
N GLN A 133 -3.84 -31.46 5.30
CA GLN A 133 -2.41 -31.34 5.20
C GLN A 133 -1.85 -30.53 6.41
N PRO A 134 -0.53 -30.53 6.65
CA PRO A 134 0.07 -29.66 7.66
C PRO A 134 -0.29 -28.20 7.46
N THR A 135 -0.44 -27.47 8.57
CA THR A 135 -0.75 -26.04 8.57
C THR A 135 0.39 -25.24 7.96
N ILE A 136 0.07 -24.30 7.04
CA ILE A 136 1.01 -23.29 6.55
C ILE A 136 0.92 -22.09 7.48
N VAL A 137 2.07 -21.63 8.01
CA VAL A 137 2.14 -20.41 8.81
C VAL A 137 2.59 -19.26 7.92
N ILE A 138 1.76 -18.25 7.78
CA ILE A 138 2.05 -17.01 7.07
C ILE A 138 1.98 -15.84 8.06
N GLY A 139 2.70 -14.75 7.77
CA GLY A 139 2.83 -13.61 8.68
C GLY A 139 2.55 -12.28 8.03
N SER A 140 2.46 -11.24 8.85
CA SER A 140 2.54 -9.83 8.50
C SER A 140 3.20 -9.08 9.64
N VAL A 141 4.16 -8.24 9.31
CA VAL A 141 4.72 -7.25 10.22
C VAL A 141 4.48 -5.88 9.62
N GLY A 142 3.87 -4.99 10.37
CA GLY A 142 3.55 -3.65 9.86
C GLY A 142 2.87 -2.80 10.92
N GLU A 143 2.47 -1.62 10.52
CA GLU A 143 1.92 -0.61 11.40
C GLU A 143 0.45 -0.87 11.72
N GLN A 144 0.17 -1.63 12.78
CA GLN A 144 -1.20 -1.79 13.29
C GLN A 144 -1.62 -0.62 14.20
N SER A 145 -0.65 0.12 14.71
CA SER A 145 -0.80 1.31 15.55
C SER A 145 0.14 2.43 15.08
N GLY A 146 0.17 3.58 15.78
CA GLY A 146 1.04 4.69 15.42
C GLY A 146 0.45 5.61 14.35
N ILE A 147 1.31 6.42 13.73
CA ILE A 147 0.91 7.50 12.81
C ILE A 147 0.28 6.94 11.52
N ALA A 148 0.88 5.90 10.93
CA ALA A 148 0.39 5.32 9.68
C ALA A 148 -0.65 4.19 9.90
N GLY A 149 -0.83 3.72 11.14
CA GLY A 149 -1.75 2.61 11.44
C GLY A 149 -3.17 2.80 10.90
N ALA A 150 -3.69 4.04 10.90
CA ALA A 150 -5.00 4.33 10.34
C ALA A 150 -5.10 4.04 8.83
N ALA A 151 -3.98 4.16 8.11
CA ALA A 151 -3.94 3.92 6.66
C ALA A 151 -3.84 2.42 6.31
N VAL A 152 -3.14 1.61 7.12
CA VAL A 152 -2.70 0.27 6.68
C VAL A 152 -3.22 -0.90 7.53
N ALA A 153 -3.64 -0.66 8.79
CA ALA A 153 -4.01 -1.73 9.70
C ALA A 153 -5.23 -2.57 9.28
N ALA A 154 -6.06 -2.09 8.37
CA ALA A 154 -7.23 -2.82 7.90
C ALA A 154 -6.85 -3.97 6.95
N GLY A 155 -5.76 -3.85 6.19
CA GLY A 155 -5.29 -4.85 5.24
C GLY A 155 -4.99 -6.20 5.87
N PRO A 156 -4.07 -6.29 6.83
CA PRO A 156 -3.77 -7.56 7.52
C PRO A 156 -4.99 -8.15 8.24
N ARG A 157 -5.89 -7.31 8.77
CA ARG A 157 -7.14 -7.80 9.40
C ARG A 157 -8.09 -8.41 8.37
N ALA A 158 -8.14 -7.85 7.15
CA ALA A 158 -8.91 -8.42 6.05
C ALA A 158 -8.33 -9.77 5.59
N VAL A 159 -7.00 -9.92 5.55
CA VAL A 159 -6.33 -11.22 5.32
C VAL A 159 -6.69 -12.21 6.42
N ALA A 160 -6.73 -11.81 7.70
CA ALA A 160 -7.14 -12.69 8.80
C ALA A 160 -8.59 -13.18 8.65
N ALA A 161 -9.50 -12.30 8.21
CA ALA A 161 -10.87 -12.66 7.89
C ALA A 161 -10.94 -13.64 6.71
N TRP A 162 -10.16 -13.41 5.66
CA TRP A 162 -10.04 -14.32 4.53
C TRP A 162 -9.46 -15.69 4.96
N VAL A 163 -8.43 -15.72 5.82
CA VAL A 163 -7.87 -16.97 6.35
C VAL A 163 -8.94 -17.78 7.10
N SER A 164 -9.78 -17.11 7.88
CA SER A 164 -10.90 -17.76 8.56
C SER A 164 -11.90 -18.34 7.55
N TYR A 165 -12.22 -17.59 6.51
CA TYR A 165 -13.10 -18.03 5.43
C TYR A 165 -12.51 -19.21 4.65
N ILE A 166 -11.25 -19.13 4.20
CA ILE A 166 -10.66 -20.20 3.38
C ILE A 166 -10.44 -21.47 4.17
N ASN A 167 -10.11 -21.39 5.46
CA ASN A 167 -10.02 -22.54 6.35
C ASN A 167 -11.38 -23.25 6.51
N ALA A 168 -12.47 -22.49 6.54
CA ALA A 168 -13.82 -23.09 6.55
C ALA A 168 -14.17 -23.78 5.21
N GLN A 169 -13.42 -23.51 4.14
CA GLN A 169 -13.54 -24.19 2.84
C GLN A 169 -12.55 -25.37 2.68
N GLY A 170 -11.75 -25.68 3.70
CA GLY A 170 -10.74 -26.75 3.68
C GLY A 170 -9.29 -26.29 3.53
N GLY A 171 -9.03 -24.99 3.57
CA GLY A 171 -7.70 -24.40 3.42
C GLY A 171 -7.27 -24.21 1.96
N VAL A 172 -5.99 -23.89 1.76
CA VAL A 172 -5.36 -23.75 0.44
C VAL A 172 -4.71 -25.07 0.09
N ALA A 173 -5.10 -25.69 -1.02
CA ALA A 173 -4.65 -27.03 -1.43
C ALA A 173 -4.74 -28.08 -0.27
N CYS A 174 -5.78 -28.00 0.55
CA CYS A 174 -5.99 -28.80 1.75
C CYS A 174 -5.07 -28.49 2.94
N HIS A 175 -4.28 -27.45 2.88
CA HIS A 175 -3.49 -26.93 3.99
C HIS A 175 -4.28 -25.87 4.75
N PRO A 176 -4.59 -26.06 6.04
CA PRO A 176 -5.07 -24.97 6.87
C PRO A 176 -4.01 -23.85 6.95
N LEU A 177 -4.45 -22.61 7.02
CA LEU A 177 -3.56 -21.46 7.22
C LEU A 177 -3.59 -20.99 8.68
N LYS A 178 -2.42 -20.62 9.21
CA LYS A 178 -2.28 -19.80 10.42
C LYS A 178 -1.69 -18.47 10.00
N TYR A 179 -2.35 -17.37 10.32
CA TYR A 179 -1.86 -16.02 10.03
C TYR A 179 -1.47 -15.32 11.31
N VAL A 180 -0.25 -14.80 11.36
CA VAL A 180 0.31 -14.09 12.52
C VAL A 180 0.55 -12.64 12.14
N ILE A 181 -0.08 -11.72 12.87
CA ILE A 181 0.08 -10.28 12.67
C ILE A 181 0.91 -9.72 13.82
N ALA A 182 1.94 -8.94 13.51
CA ALA A 182 2.77 -8.24 14.47
C ALA A 182 2.78 -6.74 14.19
N ASP A 183 2.71 -5.94 15.26
CA ASP A 183 2.67 -4.46 15.22
C ASP A 183 4.07 -3.90 15.49
N ASP A 184 4.68 -3.23 14.53
CA ASP A 184 5.98 -2.58 14.65
C ASP A 184 5.88 -1.11 15.09
N GLY A 185 4.65 -0.54 15.12
CA GLY A 185 4.39 0.83 15.53
C GLY A 185 5.12 1.89 14.72
N GLY A 186 5.60 1.58 13.52
CA GLY A 186 6.38 2.45 12.66
C GLY A 186 7.87 2.49 13.00
N SER A 187 8.38 1.50 13.74
CA SER A 187 9.80 1.41 14.13
C SER A 187 10.57 0.41 13.28
N PRO A 188 11.55 0.84 12.44
CA PRO A 188 12.36 -0.08 11.63
C PRO A 188 13.08 -1.16 12.44
N SER A 189 13.59 -0.83 13.64
CA SER A 189 14.25 -1.82 14.49
C SER A 189 13.28 -2.83 15.07
N GLN A 190 12.04 -2.44 15.34
CA GLN A 190 11.00 -3.35 15.82
C GLN A 190 10.47 -4.22 14.68
N ASN A 191 10.31 -3.64 13.48
CA ASN A 191 9.97 -4.39 12.27
C ASN A 191 10.98 -5.52 12.00
N GLN A 192 12.28 -5.23 12.05
CA GLN A 192 13.33 -6.23 11.92
C GLN A 192 13.20 -7.33 12.98
N ALA A 193 13.15 -6.96 14.25
CA ALA A 193 13.10 -7.94 15.35
C ALA A 193 11.87 -8.86 15.30
N LEU A 194 10.70 -8.30 14.94
CA LEU A 194 9.47 -9.07 14.80
C LEU A 194 9.50 -9.97 13.57
N THR A 195 10.07 -9.50 12.46
CA THR A 195 10.24 -10.31 11.25
C THR A 195 11.15 -11.51 11.51
N GLU A 196 12.30 -11.29 12.13
CA GLU A 196 13.21 -12.36 12.55
C GLU A 196 12.53 -13.35 13.50
N GLN A 197 11.78 -12.85 14.50
CA GLN A 197 11.01 -13.69 15.41
C GLN A 197 9.99 -14.57 14.69
N LEU A 198 9.20 -13.98 13.78
CA LEU A 198 8.17 -14.72 13.05
C LEU A 198 8.76 -15.82 12.16
N VAL A 199 9.91 -15.58 11.53
CA VAL A 199 10.61 -16.59 10.71
C VAL A 199 11.24 -17.68 11.59
N ASP A 200 12.03 -17.28 12.58
CA ASP A 200 12.87 -18.22 13.35
C ASP A 200 12.08 -19.01 14.41
N GLN A 201 11.07 -18.39 15.03
CA GLN A 201 10.35 -18.99 16.16
C GLN A 201 8.94 -19.45 15.79
N ASP A 202 8.19 -18.65 15.00
CA ASP A 202 6.85 -19.00 14.55
C ASP A 202 6.83 -19.81 13.26
N HIS A 203 7.98 -19.96 12.58
CA HIS A 203 8.16 -20.70 11.34
C HIS A 203 7.28 -20.19 10.19
N VAL A 204 7.16 -18.87 10.08
CA VAL A 204 6.50 -18.21 8.95
C VAL A 204 7.27 -18.50 7.67
N VAL A 205 6.59 -18.98 6.64
CA VAL A 205 7.18 -19.33 5.33
C VAL A 205 6.95 -18.27 4.26
N ALA A 206 6.05 -17.31 4.52
CA ALA A 206 5.77 -16.18 3.64
C ALA A 206 5.14 -15.04 4.44
N PHE A 207 5.40 -13.80 4.05
CA PHE A 207 4.66 -12.64 4.52
C PHE A 207 3.57 -12.27 3.52
N VAL A 208 2.36 -12.01 4.01
CA VAL A 208 1.18 -11.69 3.20
C VAL A 208 0.57 -10.40 3.73
N GLN A 209 0.44 -9.38 2.88
CA GLN A 209 0.03 -8.03 3.24
C GLN A 209 0.97 -7.43 4.32
N ASN A 210 2.21 -7.17 3.92
CA ASN A 210 3.26 -6.69 4.80
C ASN A 210 3.37 -5.16 4.71
N ASP A 211 2.43 -4.45 5.35
CA ASP A 211 2.30 -2.99 5.26
C ASP A 211 3.03 -2.26 6.38
N ALA A 212 4.16 -1.66 6.07
CA ALA A 212 5.01 -0.96 7.01
C ALA A 212 5.65 0.32 6.42
N PRO A 213 4.83 1.34 6.00
CA PRO A 213 5.33 2.51 5.26
C PRO A 213 6.41 3.33 5.97
N LEU A 214 6.53 3.22 7.29
CA LEU A 214 7.59 3.89 8.07
C LEU A 214 8.71 2.93 8.49
N ALA A 215 8.52 1.62 8.41
CA ALA A 215 9.37 0.64 9.07
C ALA A 215 9.91 -0.47 8.18
N ALA A 216 9.37 -0.69 6.98
CA ALA A 216 9.67 -1.84 6.12
C ALA A 216 11.16 -2.01 5.78
N ALA A 217 11.91 -0.90 5.64
CA ALA A 217 13.35 -0.92 5.42
C ALA A 217 14.14 -1.66 6.52
N GLY A 218 13.54 -1.86 7.72
CA GLY A 218 14.17 -2.61 8.80
C GLY A 218 14.37 -4.09 8.50
N SER A 219 13.42 -4.73 7.81
CA SER A 219 13.44 -6.17 7.53
C SER A 219 13.80 -6.53 6.09
N GLU A 220 13.87 -5.58 5.17
CA GLU A 220 14.13 -5.79 3.74
C GLU A 220 15.32 -6.72 3.48
N GLN A 221 16.48 -6.40 4.05
CA GLN A 221 17.69 -7.18 3.83
C GLN A 221 17.59 -8.60 4.42
N PHE A 222 16.93 -8.76 5.56
CA PHE A 222 16.74 -10.06 6.19
C PHE A 222 15.87 -10.96 5.30
N LEU A 223 14.70 -10.49 4.90
CA LEU A 223 13.76 -11.22 4.05
C LEU A 223 14.40 -11.64 2.74
N ALA A 224 15.06 -10.70 2.06
CA ALA A 224 15.75 -10.94 0.81
C ALA A 224 16.89 -11.96 0.93
N SER A 225 17.72 -11.87 1.97
CA SER A 225 18.86 -12.78 2.15
C SER A 225 18.47 -14.20 2.56
N HIS A 226 17.24 -14.39 3.09
CA HIS A 226 16.72 -15.69 3.51
C HIS A 226 15.75 -16.31 2.50
N GLY A 227 15.49 -15.62 1.37
CA GLY A 227 14.55 -16.11 0.35
C GLY A 227 13.13 -16.28 0.89
N ILE A 228 12.68 -15.35 1.75
CA ILE A 228 11.34 -15.36 2.31
C ILE A 228 10.43 -14.53 1.42
N PRO A 229 9.40 -15.12 0.78
CA PRO A 229 8.50 -14.37 -0.09
C PRO A 229 7.67 -13.34 0.68
N VAL A 230 7.55 -12.14 0.09
CA VAL A 230 6.62 -11.10 0.52
C VAL A 230 5.56 -10.93 -0.55
N ILE A 231 4.30 -11.14 -0.19
CA ILE A 231 3.16 -11.17 -1.09
C ILE A 231 2.22 -10.03 -0.69
N GLY A 232 2.19 -8.97 -1.49
CA GLY A 232 1.45 -7.73 -1.19
C GLY A 232 2.09 -6.88 -0.10
N SER A 233 1.94 -5.56 -0.29
CA SER A 233 2.49 -4.53 0.61
C SER A 233 1.80 -3.19 0.31
N GLU A 234 2.18 -2.11 0.98
CA GLU A 234 1.65 -0.78 0.65
C GLU A 234 1.99 -0.30 -0.79
N GLY A 235 2.90 -1.00 -1.47
CA GLY A 235 3.20 -0.77 -2.89
C GLY A 235 3.99 0.51 -3.20
N ALA A 236 4.11 1.41 -2.26
CA ALA A 236 4.77 2.70 -2.45
C ALA A 236 6.29 2.61 -2.28
N GLU A 237 6.77 1.64 -1.53
CA GLU A 237 8.19 1.42 -1.29
C GLU A 237 8.85 0.72 -2.48
N GLN A 238 9.82 1.39 -3.09
CA GLN A 238 10.49 0.92 -4.31
C GLN A 238 11.17 -0.45 -4.14
N PHE A 239 11.66 -0.78 -2.94
CA PHE A 239 12.34 -2.05 -2.71
C PHE A 239 11.45 -3.29 -2.93
N TYR A 240 10.13 -3.19 -2.79
CA TYR A 240 9.21 -4.28 -3.14
C TYR A 240 9.25 -4.63 -4.63
N TYR A 241 9.73 -3.73 -5.47
CA TYR A 241 9.90 -3.93 -6.91
C TYR A 241 11.36 -4.19 -7.31
N ASP A 242 12.30 -4.09 -6.37
CA ASP A 242 13.74 -4.28 -6.62
C ASP A 242 14.21 -5.68 -6.21
N HIS A 243 13.30 -6.54 -5.75
CA HIS A 243 13.62 -7.89 -5.28
C HIS A 243 12.79 -8.98 -5.97
N PRO A 244 13.42 -10.07 -6.47
CA PRO A 244 12.71 -11.14 -7.17
C PRO A 244 11.80 -12.00 -6.28
N ASP A 245 11.97 -11.95 -4.96
CA ASP A 245 11.18 -12.72 -3.99
C ASP A 245 9.99 -11.90 -3.43
N PHE A 246 9.76 -10.69 -3.95
CA PHE A 246 8.68 -9.81 -3.54
C PHE A 246 7.65 -9.67 -4.67
N PHE A 247 6.38 -9.84 -4.31
CA PHE A 247 5.26 -9.96 -5.22
C PHE A 247 4.22 -8.87 -4.90
N PRO A 248 4.41 -7.63 -5.37
CA PRO A 248 3.44 -6.56 -5.16
C PRO A 248 2.17 -6.80 -5.99
N GLU A 249 1.02 -6.43 -5.44
CA GLU A 249 -0.30 -6.54 -6.08
C GLU A 249 -0.68 -5.30 -6.89
N SER A 250 0.06 -4.19 -6.74
CA SER A 250 -0.29 -2.88 -7.31
C SER A 250 0.83 -2.28 -8.15
N ALA A 251 0.69 -1.01 -8.48
CA ALA A 251 1.72 -0.21 -9.14
C ALA A 251 2.88 0.11 -8.17
N SER A 252 4.09 0.30 -8.68
CA SER A 252 5.22 0.81 -7.89
C SER A 252 4.96 2.24 -7.40
N GLY A 253 5.73 2.70 -6.40
CA GLY A 253 5.62 4.06 -5.88
C GLY A 253 5.62 5.12 -6.98
N ASP A 254 6.53 5.00 -7.94
CA ASP A 254 6.61 5.90 -9.10
C ASP A 254 5.33 5.85 -9.96
N ALA A 255 4.79 4.66 -10.23
CA ALA A 255 3.59 4.49 -11.04
C ALA A 255 2.32 4.84 -10.25
N LEU A 256 2.32 4.67 -8.92
CA LEU A 256 1.22 5.12 -8.06
C LEU A 256 1.10 6.65 -8.10
N VAL A 257 2.21 7.38 -7.95
CA VAL A 257 2.23 8.85 -8.08
C VAL A 257 1.69 9.27 -9.43
N TYR A 258 2.16 8.64 -10.51
CA TYR A 258 1.64 8.91 -11.86
C TYR A 258 0.13 8.65 -11.95
N SER A 259 -0.37 7.55 -11.36
CA SER A 259 -1.80 7.19 -11.45
C SER A 259 -2.70 8.19 -10.74
N VAL A 260 -2.31 8.73 -9.58
CA VAL A 260 -3.06 9.77 -8.87
C VAL A 260 -3.13 11.05 -9.70
N PHE A 261 -2.03 11.48 -10.31
CA PHE A 261 -2.07 12.61 -11.23
C PHE A 261 -2.89 12.34 -12.49
N ALA A 262 -2.88 11.10 -13.00
CA ALA A 262 -3.64 10.71 -14.18
C ALA A 262 -5.15 10.71 -13.93
N GLY A 263 -5.60 10.23 -12.77
CA GLY A 263 -6.98 10.31 -12.32
C GLY A 263 -7.43 11.78 -12.20
N MET A 264 -6.69 12.58 -11.45
CA MET A 264 -6.93 14.03 -11.38
C MET A 264 -7.04 14.67 -12.77
N ALA A 265 -6.13 14.32 -13.69
CA ALA A 265 -6.12 14.88 -15.03
C ALA A 265 -7.38 14.55 -15.85
N GLN A 266 -8.05 13.42 -15.57
CA GLN A 266 -9.31 13.06 -16.23
C GLN A 266 -10.48 13.90 -15.74
N GLU A 267 -10.50 14.23 -14.45
CA GLU A 267 -11.58 14.94 -13.79
C GLU A 267 -11.48 16.48 -13.88
N LEU A 268 -10.26 17.03 -13.98
CA LEU A 268 -10.04 18.47 -13.95
C LEU A 268 -10.42 19.16 -15.25
N THR A 269 -11.05 20.33 -15.12
CA THR A 269 -11.26 21.27 -16.24
C THR A 269 -9.93 21.84 -16.74
N PRO A 270 -9.85 22.34 -17.98
CA PRO A 270 -8.61 22.94 -18.50
C PRO A 270 -8.02 24.06 -17.62
N SER A 271 -8.87 24.86 -16.97
CA SER A 271 -8.41 25.92 -16.05
C SER A 271 -7.81 25.33 -14.77
N GLN A 272 -8.38 24.24 -14.23
CA GLN A 272 -7.85 23.58 -13.04
C GLN A 272 -6.53 22.87 -13.35
N LYS A 273 -6.38 22.27 -14.53
CA LYS A 273 -5.12 21.63 -14.97
C LYS A 273 -3.92 22.58 -14.98
N ALA A 274 -4.17 23.87 -15.15
CA ALA A 274 -3.13 24.90 -15.11
C ALA A 274 -2.70 25.30 -13.67
N HIS A 275 -3.39 24.82 -12.63
CA HIS A 275 -3.24 25.28 -11.25
C HIS A 275 -3.30 24.12 -10.24
N VAL A 276 -2.44 23.11 -10.42
CA VAL A 276 -2.36 21.94 -9.55
C VAL A 276 -1.32 22.17 -8.45
N GLY A 277 -1.60 21.68 -7.25
CA GLY A 277 -0.67 21.66 -6.12
C GLY A 277 -0.44 20.25 -5.58
N VAL A 278 0.66 20.07 -4.87
CA VAL A 278 0.97 18.89 -4.06
C VAL A 278 1.28 19.31 -2.64
N LEU A 279 0.75 18.58 -1.68
CA LEU A 279 1.11 18.64 -0.26
C LEU A 279 1.46 17.23 0.19
N SER A 280 2.74 16.95 0.41
CA SER A 280 3.22 15.64 0.83
C SER A 280 3.72 15.63 2.27
N CYS A 281 3.74 14.46 2.90
CA CYS A 281 4.34 14.29 4.22
C CYS A 281 5.88 14.32 4.15
N VAL A 282 6.54 14.24 5.29
CA VAL A 282 8.01 14.21 5.40
C VAL A 282 8.53 12.96 6.10
N GLU A 283 7.65 12.12 6.64
CA GLU A 283 8.01 10.97 7.48
C GLU A 283 8.24 9.70 6.67
N ALA A 284 7.40 9.42 5.68
CA ALA A 284 7.52 8.22 4.84
C ALA A 284 8.36 8.48 3.59
N ALA A 285 9.09 7.48 3.13
CA ALA A 285 9.86 7.55 1.88
C ALA A 285 8.97 7.84 0.67
N GLU A 286 7.79 7.26 0.63
CA GLU A 286 6.72 7.49 -0.35
C GLU A 286 6.38 8.98 -0.53
N CYS A 287 6.33 9.76 0.55
CA CYS A 287 6.03 11.18 0.48
C CYS A 287 7.07 11.94 -0.34
N SER A 288 8.33 11.50 -0.31
CA SER A 288 9.40 12.09 -1.11
C SER A 288 9.24 11.82 -2.61
N VAL A 289 8.61 10.70 -2.97
CA VAL A 289 8.32 10.35 -4.37
C VAL A 289 7.33 11.36 -4.96
N TYR A 290 6.26 11.70 -4.25
CA TYR A 290 5.33 12.75 -4.68
C TYR A 290 6.01 14.11 -4.90
N ALA A 291 6.90 14.50 -3.99
CA ALA A 291 7.62 15.77 -4.08
C ALA A 291 8.62 15.81 -5.25
N GLN A 292 9.32 14.70 -5.52
CA GLN A 292 10.41 14.64 -6.49
C GLN A 292 9.94 14.29 -7.91
N GLN A 293 9.03 13.33 -8.05
CA GLN A 293 8.55 12.84 -9.35
C GLN A 293 7.29 13.55 -9.81
N GLY A 294 6.46 14.00 -8.87
CA GLY A 294 5.20 14.68 -9.17
C GLY A 294 5.29 15.78 -10.23
N PRO A 295 6.31 16.67 -10.22
CA PRO A 295 6.46 17.68 -11.26
C PRO A 295 6.62 17.11 -12.67
N ALA A 296 7.37 16.03 -12.84
CA ALA A 296 7.59 15.40 -14.14
C ALA A 296 6.34 14.66 -14.63
N ASP A 297 5.63 13.99 -13.74
CA ASP A 297 4.41 13.25 -14.06
C ASP A 297 3.24 14.19 -14.34
N ALA A 298 3.08 15.25 -13.56
CA ALA A 298 2.14 16.32 -13.86
C ALA A 298 2.34 16.90 -15.27
N GLN A 299 3.60 17.19 -15.63
CA GLN A 299 3.92 17.72 -16.96
C GLN A 299 3.56 16.73 -18.10
N LYS A 300 3.85 15.43 -17.94
CA LYS A 300 3.49 14.38 -18.92
C LYS A 300 1.97 14.33 -19.16
N LEU A 301 1.18 14.64 -18.13
CA LEU A 301 -0.29 14.59 -18.14
C LEU A 301 -0.93 15.95 -18.52
N GLY A 302 -0.11 16.93 -18.89
CA GLY A 302 -0.61 18.28 -19.26
C GLY A 302 -1.11 19.09 -18.07
N LEU A 303 -0.66 18.75 -16.85
CA LEU A 303 -0.92 19.51 -15.62
C LEU A 303 0.21 20.51 -15.39
N THR A 304 -0.13 21.68 -14.84
CA THR A 304 0.87 22.67 -14.39
C THR A 304 0.91 22.68 -12.88
N LEU A 305 2.00 22.17 -12.31
CA LEU A 305 2.22 22.19 -10.89
C LEU A 305 2.71 23.57 -10.45
N VAL A 306 1.86 24.33 -9.74
CA VAL A 306 2.15 25.68 -9.25
C VAL A 306 2.54 25.69 -7.77
N TYR A 307 2.33 24.60 -7.04
CA TYR A 307 2.69 24.45 -5.63
C TYR A 307 3.21 23.03 -5.36
N ASN A 308 4.32 22.94 -4.64
CA ASN A 308 4.88 21.69 -4.17
C ASN A 308 5.38 21.90 -2.74
N GLY A 309 4.52 21.59 -1.78
CA GLY A 309 4.76 21.79 -0.36
C GLY A 309 4.81 20.49 0.43
N SER A 310 5.29 20.58 1.66
CA SER A 310 5.32 19.45 2.56
C SER A 310 4.87 19.84 3.97
N GLY A 311 4.50 18.82 4.77
CA GLY A 311 4.11 18.99 6.15
C GLY A 311 4.28 17.70 6.94
N SER A 312 4.49 17.84 8.25
CA SER A 312 4.61 16.68 9.14
C SER A 312 3.24 16.06 9.43
N LEU A 313 3.16 14.73 9.44
CA LEU A 313 1.99 13.97 9.86
C LEU A 313 1.62 14.21 11.33
N SER A 314 2.56 14.71 12.15
CA SER A 314 2.31 15.12 13.53
C SER A 314 1.89 16.59 13.67
N ALA A 315 1.83 17.36 12.57
CA ALA A 315 1.43 18.77 12.61
C ALA A 315 -0.02 18.91 13.10
N PRO A 316 -0.30 19.86 14.02
CA PRO A 316 -1.66 20.03 14.53
C PRO A 316 -2.63 20.62 13.50
N ASN A 317 -2.13 21.32 12.48
CA ASN A 317 -2.88 21.87 11.36
C ASN A 317 -1.97 22.12 10.16
N PHE A 318 -2.57 22.43 9.01
CA PHE A 318 -1.89 22.72 7.74
C PHE A 318 -2.22 24.11 7.21
N THR A 319 -2.59 25.06 8.08
CA THR A 319 -3.01 26.41 7.70
C THR A 319 -1.97 27.14 6.85
N SER A 320 -0.69 27.04 7.21
CA SER A 320 0.40 27.68 6.46
C SER A 320 0.58 27.08 5.07
N GLN A 321 0.43 25.77 4.92
CA GLN A 321 0.49 25.07 3.65
C GLN A 321 -0.70 25.45 2.75
N CYS A 322 -1.91 25.51 3.34
CA CYS A 322 -3.11 25.95 2.62
C CYS A 322 -2.97 27.41 2.15
N GLN A 323 -2.45 28.31 2.98
CA GLN A 323 -2.20 29.71 2.59
C GLN A 323 -1.18 29.81 1.45
N ALA A 324 -0.11 29.03 1.49
CA ALA A 324 0.90 29.00 0.43
C ALA A 324 0.31 28.46 -0.89
N ALA A 325 -0.50 27.40 -0.83
CA ALA A 325 -1.19 26.83 -1.98
C ALA A 325 -2.21 27.84 -2.58
N GLU A 326 -2.99 28.52 -1.74
CA GLU A 326 -3.93 29.57 -2.16
C GLU A 326 -3.20 30.72 -2.86
N GLN A 327 -2.11 31.23 -2.27
CA GLN A 327 -1.29 32.29 -2.85
C GLN A 327 -0.65 31.89 -4.19
N ALA A 328 -0.31 30.61 -4.37
CA ALA A 328 0.16 30.06 -5.63
C ALA A 328 -0.97 29.86 -6.67
N GLY A 329 -2.23 30.10 -6.29
CA GLY A 329 -3.39 29.99 -7.16
C GLY A 329 -3.84 28.54 -7.40
N VAL A 330 -3.52 27.61 -6.50
CA VAL A 330 -3.95 26.21 -6.61
C VAL A 330 -5.47 26.09 -6.63
N THR A 331 -5.99 25.30 -7.54
CA THR A 331 -7.43 24.97 -7.65
C THR A 331 -7.71 23.48 -7.49
N ALA A 332 -6.68 22.64 -7.63
CA ALA A 332 -6.73 21.22 -7.33
C ALA A 332 -5.47 20.83 -6.55
N LEU A 333 -5.62 20.18 -5.41
CA LEU A 333 -4.55 19.88 -4.48
C LEU A 333 -4.49 18.37 -4.21
N LEU A 334 -3.40 17.73 -4.63
CA LEU A 334 -3.07 16.37 -4.23
C LEU A 334 -2.50 16.42 -2.82
N VAL A 335 -3.07 15.61 -1.92
CA VAL A 335 -2.66 15.49 -0.52
C VAL A 335 -2.13 14.08 -0.26
N ALA A 336 -0.80 13.92 -0.24
CA ALA A 336 -0.11 12.66 0.06
C ALA A 336 0.21 12.62 1.56
N LEU A 337 -0.81 12.34 2.37
CA LEU A 337 -0.80 12.38 3.82
C LEU A 337 -1.53 11.14 4.39
N ASP A 338 -1.35 10.86 5.67
CA ASP A 338 -2.16 9.87 6.39
C ASP A 338 -3.64 10.33 6.54
N PRO A 339 -4.60 9.43 6.80
CA PRO A 339 -6.02 9.76 6.88
C PRO A 339 -6.33 10.92 7.83
N ASN A 340 -5.74 10.92 9.03
CA ASN A 340 -5.96 11.97 10.03
C ASN A 340 -5.41 13.32 9.57
N SER A 341 -4.29 13.32 8.85
CA SER A 341 -3.69 14.53 8.30
C SER A 341 -4.49 15.08 7.12
N ILE A 342 -5.10 14.21 6.31
CA ILE A 342 -6.01 14.62 5.23
C ILE A 342 -7.20 15.40 5.81
N HIS A 343 -7.84 14.92 6.88
CA HIS A 343 -8.89 15.65 7.59
C HIS A 343 -8.42 17.01 8.10
N ARG A 344 -7.23 17.05 8.73
CA ARG A 344 -6.65 18.30 9.24
C ARG A 344 -6.31 19.27 8.11
N ALA A 345 -5.79 18.78 6.98
CA ALA A 345 -5.48 19.61 5.82
C ALA A 345 -6.77 20.19 5.22
N ALA A 346 -7.79 19.37 4.97
CA ALA A 346 -9.08 19.81 4.46
C ALA A 346 -9.73 20.87 5.36
N SER A 347 -9.77 20.61 6.68
CA SER A 347 -10.30 21.56 7.66
C SER A 347 -9.48 22.85 7.74
N SER A 348 -8.14 22.77 7.62
CA SER A 348 -7.26 23.95 7.64
C SER A 348 -7.47 24.83 6.42
N CYS A 349 -7.60 24.25 5.24
CA CYS A 349 -7.88 24.97 4.00
C CYS A 349 -9.28 25.62 4.05
N ALA A 350 -10.30 24.88 4.48
CA ALA A 350 -11.66 25.41 4.66
C ALA A 350 -11.70 26.56 5.68
N GLY A 351 -10.91 26.48 6.76
CA GLY A 351 -10.81 27.51 7.79
C GLY A 351 -10.30 28.87 7.30
N ILE A 352 -9.59 28.92 6.17
CA ILE A 352 -9.18 30.15 5.48
C ILE A 352 -10.04 30.46 4.24
N ASN A 353 -11.16 29.76 4.06
CA ASN A 353 -12.06 29.85 2.90
C ASN A 353 -11.39 29.46 1.56
N PHE A 354 -10.39 28.56 1.62
CA PHE A 354 -9.76 27.97 0.45
C PHE A 354 -10.30 26.55 0.24
N HIS A 355 -10.92 26.29 -0.91
CA HIS A 355 -11.62 25.03 -1.22
C HIS A 355 -11.12 24.45 -2.55
N PRO A 356 -9.88 23.95 -2.63
CA PRO A 356 -9.40 23.25 -3.82
C PRO A 356 -10.13 21.93 -3.98
N GLN A 357 -10.22 21.40 -5.21
CA GLN A 357 -10.54 19.99 -5.40
C GLN A 357 -9.42 19.13 -4.82
N LEU A 358 -9.74 18.24 -3.91
CA LEU A 358 -8.74 17.37 -3.27
C LEU A 358 -8.63 16.05 -4.00
N ALA A 359 -7.39 15.52 -4.05
CA ALA A 359 -7.09 14.15 -4.50
C ALA A 359 -6.07 13.50 -3.57
N THR A 360 -6.11 12.16 -3.46
CA THR A 360 -5.15 11.37 -2.69
C THR A 360 -5.05 9.95 -3.22
N ALA A 361 -4.10 9.15 -2.72
CA ALA A 361 -4.12 7.70 -2.94
C ALA A 361 -5.25 7.07 -2.10
N ALA A 362 -6.07 6.21 -2.71
CA ALA A 362 -7.24 5.66 -2.03
C ALA A 362 -6.90 4.71 -0.88
N GLN A 363 -5.68 4.20 -0.79
CA GLN A 363 -5.17 3.46 0.36
C GLN A 363 -5.28 4.27 1.66
N THR A 364 -5.13 5.60 1.58
CA THR A 364 -5.24 6.49 2.74
C THR A 364 -6.68 6.93 3.05
N THR A 365 -7.70 6.38 2.37
CA THR A 365 -9.09 6.69 2.64
C THR A 365 -9.67 5.80 3.74
N THR A 366 -10.43 6.41 4.64
CA THR A 366 -11.11 5.73 5.74
C THR A 366 -12.61 6.05 5.72
N PRO A 367 -13.49 5.17 6.27
CA PRO A 367 -14.95 5.37 6.21
C PRO A 367 -15.44 6.65 6.87
N ASP A 368 -14.74 7.18 7.87
CA ASP A 368 -15.10 8.42 8.58
C ASP A 368 -14.96 9.67 7.68
N MET A 369 -14.13 9.61 6.64
CA MET A 369 -14.03 10.68 5.62
C MET A 369 -15.40 10.98 4.97
N ALA A 370 -16.28 9.99 4.89
CA ALA A 370 -17.63 10.15 4.38
C ALA A 370 -18.46 11.17 5.19
N GLY A 371 -18.13 11.36 6.47
CA GLY A 371 -18.75 12.32 7.35
C GLY A 371 -18.17 13.73 7.31
N ASP A 372 -17.04 13.95 6.63
CA ASP A 372 -16.37 15.26 6.55
C ASP A 372 -16.83 16.06 5.33
N PRO A 373 -17.60 17.15 5.51
CA PRO A 373 -18.06 17.95 4.39
C PRO A 373 -16.93 18.62 3.58
N ASN A 374 -15.74 18.81 4.18
CA ASN A 374 -14.58 19.40 3.51
C ASN A 374 -13.90 18.42 2.54
N LEU A 375 -14.22 17.14 2.62
CA LEU A 375 -13.72 16.10 1.74
C LEU A 375 -14.72 15.72 0.63
N ASN A 376 -15.88 16.36 0.56
CA ASN A 376 -16.82 16.08 -0.53
C ASN A 376 -16.20 16.40 -1.89
N GLY A 377 -16.21 15.43 -2.80
CA GLY A 377 -15.54 15.52 -4.11
C GLY A 377 -14.09 15.03 -4.07
N LEU A 378 -13.61 14.48 -2.95
CA LEU A 378 -12.28 13.84 -2.87
C LEU A 378 -12.15 12.78 -3.95
N ASP A 379 -11.14 12.92 -4.77
CA ASP A 379 -10.80 12.02 -5.86
C ASP A 379 -9.64 11.12 -5.43
N THR A 380 -9.73 9.81 -5.71
CA THR A 380 -8.74 8.88 -5.17
C THR A 380 -8.49 7.73 -6.14
N GLU A 381 -7.23 7.29 -6.26
CA GLU A 381 -6.80 6.21 -7.13
C GLU A 381 -6.13 5.09 -6.35
N LEU A 382 -6.32 3.87 -6.89
CA LEU A 382 -5.78 2.61 -6.37
C LEU A 382 -5.05 1.85 -7.48
N GLY A 383 -4.03 1.08 -7.14
CA GLY A 383 -3.44 0.09 -8.03
C GLY A 383 -4.27 -1.22 -8.17
N TYR A 384 -5.38 -1.33 -7.46
CA TYR A 384 -6.28 -2.48 -7.39
C TYR A 384 -7.74 -2.05 -7.29
N VAL A 385 -8.68 -3.00 -7.41
CA VAL A 385 -10.12 -2.74 -7.49
C VAL A 385 -10.65 -2.00 -6.24
N PRO A 386 -11.59 -1.05 -6.40
CA PRO A 386 -12.25 -0.40 -5.28
C PRO A 386 -13.16 -1.34 -4.48
N TRP A 387 -13.20 -1.17 -3.16
CA TRP A 387 -14.13 -1.88 -2.26
C TRP A 387 -15.61 -1.60 -2.55
N THR A 388 -15.89 -0.55 -3.31
CA THR A 388 -17.23 -0.11 -3.71
C THR A 388 -17.75 -0.78 -4.99
N ALA A 389 -16.89 -1.43 -5.77
CA ALA A 389 -17.20 -2.04 -7.08
C ALA A 389 -17.88 -3.41 -6.93
N THR A 390 -19.02 -3.47 -6.26
CA THR A 390 -19.75 -4.71 -5.91
C THR A 390 -20.32 -5.48 -7.11
N ASN A 391 -20.34 -4.88 -8.29
CA ASN A 391 -20.63 -5.55 -9.55
C ASN A 391 -19.53 -6.55 -9.95
N ILE A 392 -18.34 -6.45 -9.39
CA ILE A 392 -17.24 -7.41 -9.59
C ILE A 392 -17.41 -8.55 -8.57
N PRO A 393 -17.52 -9.81 -9.01
CA PRO A 393 -17.83 -10.94 -8.13
C PRO A 393 -16.88 -11.11 -6.94
N SER A 394 -15.57 -10.86 -7.14
CA SER A 394 -14.58 -10.92 -6.06
C SER A 394 -14.80 -9.86 -4.99
N VAL A 395 -15.21 -8.65 -5.38
CA VAL A 395 -15.53 -7.56 -4.43
C VAL A 395 -16.82 -7.87 -3.66
N ALA A 396 -17.83 -8.42 -4.32
CA ALA A 396 -19.06 -8.89 -3.64
C ALA A 396 -18.75 -10.01 -2.63
N LEU A 397 -17.84 -10.92 -2.97
CA LEU A 397 -17.37 -11.96 -2.05
C LEU A 397 -16.57 -11.35 -0.89
N PHE A 398 -15.68 -10.37 -1.14
CA PHE A 398 -14.97 -9.62 -0.11
C PHE A 398 -15.92 -9.05 0.92
N GLN A 399 -16.95 -8.30 0.51
CA GLN A 399 -17.91 -7.71 1.44
C GLN A 399 -18.65 -8.77 2.25
N LYS A 400 -19.02 -9.88 1.62
CA LYS A 400 -19.65 -11.02 2.32
C LYS A 400 -18.71 -11.63 3.37
N VAL A 401 -17.45 -11.86 3.02
CA VAL A 401 -16.45 -12.43 3.93
C VAL A 401 -16.18 -11.48 5.09
N MET A 402 -16.00 -10.19 4.82
CA MET A 402 -15.82 -9.19 5.88
C MET A 402 -17.02 -9.15 6.82
N SER A 403 -18.25 -9.22 6.30
CA SER A 403 -19.47 -9.29 7.11
C SER A 403 -19.52 -10.53 8.02
N GLN A 404 -18.96 -11.67 7.60
CA GLN A 404 -19.04 -12.93 8.35
C GLN A 404 -17.84 -13.18 9.28
N TYR A 405 -16.65 -12.79 8.86
CA TYR A 405 -15.39 -13.14 9.52
C TYR A 405 -14.54 -11.93 9.92
N GLY A 406 -14.85 -10.74 9.37
CA GLY A 406 -14.08 -9.51 9.57
C GLY A 406 -14.73 -8.54 10.55
N ALA A 407 -15.21 -9.01 11.71
CA ALA A 407 -15.87 -8.14 12.70
C ALA A 407 -14.98 -6.93 13.05
N GLY A 408 -15.46 -5.71 12.77
CA GLY A 408 -14.73 -4.47 13.03
C GLY A 408 -13.67 -4.11 11.99
N VAL A 409 -13.50 -4.86 10.91
CA VAL A 409 -12.68 -4.48 9.76
C VAL A 409 -13.46 -3.46 8.92
N PRO A 410 -12.94 -2.24 8.72
CA PRO A 410 -13.61 -1.27 7.85
C PRO A 410 -13.57 -1.73 6.39
N LEU A 411 -14.54 -1.29 5.59
CA LEU A 411 -14.50 -1.46 4.14
C LEU A 411 -13.89 -0.19 3.53
N ASP A 412 -12.60 -0.26 3.20
CA ASP A 412 -11.79 0.86 2.74
C ASP A 412 -10.67 0.41 1.78
N GLY A 413 -9.79 1.33 1.40
CA GLY A 413 -8.68 1.07 0.50
C GLY A 413 -7.71 0.02 1.02
N SER A 414 -7.40 0.04 2.32
CA SER A 414 -6.48 -0.92 2.93
C SER A 414 -7.09 -2.32 3.05
N SER A 415 -8.34 -2.44 3.48
CA SER A 415 -8.99 -3.75 3.63
C SER A 415 -9.19 -4.47 2.29
N ILE A 416 -9.56 -3.74 1.21
CA ILE A 416 -9.64 -4.36 -0.12
C ILE A 416 -8.27 -4.73 -0.66
N GLN A 417 -7.20 -4.00 -0.33
CA GLN A 417 -5.82 -4.38 -0.65
C GLN A 417 -5.48 -5.74 -0.04
N GLY A 418 -5.74 -5.92 1.26
CA GLY A 418 -5.54 -7.21 1.92
C GLY A 418 -6.32 -8.35 1.27
N TRP A 419 -7.53 -8.07 0.78
CA TRP A 419 -8.30 -9.05 0.01
C TRP A 419 -7.62 -9.40 -1.32
N VAL A 420 -7.17 -8.41 -2.09
CA VAL A 420 -6.47 -8.61 -3.37
C VAL A 420 -5.20 -9.43 -3.16
N THR A 421 -4.42 -9.10 -2.15
CA THR A 421 -3.23 -9.85 -1.73
C THR A 421 -3.55 -11.31 -1.39
N ALA A 422 -4.63 -11.54 -0.63
CA ALA A 422 -5.09 -12.88 -0.30
C ALA A 422 -5.53 -13.68 -1.53
N GLN A 423 -6.17 -13.03 -2.52
CA GLN A 423 -6.51 -13.68 -3.80
C GLN A 423 -5.26 -13.98 -4.63
N MET A 424 -4.25 -13.12 -4.58
CA MET A 424 -2.97 -13.34 -5.25
C MET A 424 -2.24 -14.54 -4.63
N PHE A 425 -2.17 -14.65 -3.30
CA PHE A 425 -1.66 -15.83 -2.59
C PHE A 425 -2.44 -17.10 -3.02
N LEU A 426 -3.77 -17.06 -3.02
CA LEU A 426 -4.59 -18.19 -3.44
C LEU A 426 -4.31 -18.61 -4.89
N ALA A 427 -4.10 -17.66 -5.80
CA ALA A 427 -3.81 -17.94 -7.20
C ALA A 427 -2.46 -18.64 -7.40
N GLY A 428 -1.42 -18.23 -6.64
CA GLY A 428 -0.11 -18.86 -6.65
C GLY A 428 -0.11 -20.25 -6.02
N GLU A 429 -0.84 -20.40 -4.91
CA GLU A 429 -0.70 -21.54 -4.01
C GLU A 429 -1.80 -22.61 -4.16
N SER A 430 -2.65 -22.48 -5.16
CA SER A 430 -3.76 -23.43 -5.41
C SER A 430 -3.33 -24.89 -5.66
N ASN A 431 -2.08 -25.13 -6.03
CA ASN A 431 -1.53 -26.44 -6.40
C ASN A 431 -0.37 -26.90 -5.51
N LEU A 432 -0.32 -26.46 -4.26
CA LEU A 432 0.71 -26.90 -3.34
C LEU A 432 0.74 -28.42 -3.15
N PRO A 433 1.93 -29.02 -3.03
CA PRO A 433 2.07 -30.47 -2.80
C PRO A 433 1.66 -30.82 -1.36
N PRO A 434 1.31 -32.09 -1.08
CA PRO A 434 1.09 -32.53 0.29
C PRO A 434 2.38 -32.50 1.10
N GLY A 435 2.25 -32.32 2.43
CA GLY A 435 3.35 -32.28 3.38
C GLY A 435 3.66 -30.87 3.88
N ASN A 436 4.82 -30.70 4.55
CA ASN A 436 5.23 -29.37 5.02
C ASN A 436 5.63 -28.48 3.85
N ILE A 437 5.12 -27.26 3.86
CA ILE A 437 5.41 -26.26 2.83
C ILE A 437 6.58 -25.39 3.25
N THR A 438 7.43 -25.05 2.30
CA THR A 438 8.61 -24.20 2.47
C THR A 438 8.47 -22.88 1.70
N SER A 439 9.25 -21.86 2.05
CA SER A 439 9.31 -20.58 1.34
C SER A 439 9.63 -20.78 -0.16
N ALA A 440 10.52 -21.71 -0.49
CA ALA A 440 10.86 -22.00 -1.89
C ALA A 440 9.66 -22.56 -2.70
N GLN A 441 8.75 -23.29 -2.06
CA GLN A 441 7.54 -23.77 -2.74
C GLN A 441 6.52 -22.65 -2.93
N ILE A 442 6.40 -21.74 -1.97
CA ILE A 442 5.60 -20.51 -2.12
C ILE A 442 6.16 -19.65 -3.24
N LEU A 443 7.47 -19.40 -3.29
CA LEU A 443 8.13 -18.68 -4.39
C LEU A 443 7.77 -19.29 -5.75
N ALA A 444 7.89 -20.62 -5.88
CA ALA A 444 7.58 -21.31 -7.13
C ALA A 444 6.09 -21.18 -7.52
N GLY A 445 5.19 -21.18 -6.54
CA GLY A 445 3.76 -20.94 -6.74
C GLY A 445 3.49 -19.54 -7.25
N MET A 446 4.05 -18.52 -6.61
CA MET A 446 3.92 -17.13 -7.04
C MET A 446 4.50 -16.90 -8.43
N ASP A 447 5.66 -17.47 -8.74
CA ASP A 447 6.29 -17.41 -10.07
C ASP A 447 5.45 -18.09 -11.17
N SER A 448 4.47 -18.92 -10.82
CA SER A 448 3.54 -19.54 -11.78
C SER A 448 2.45 -18.59 -12.28
N ILE A 449 2.24 -17.46 -11.63
CA ILE A 449 1.23 -16.46 -12.00
C ILE A 449 1.66 -15.79 -13.32
N LYS A 450 0.84 -15.93 -14.39
CA LYS A 450 1.10 -15.37 -15.71
C LYS A 450 -0.14 -14.70 -16.26
N ASN A 451 -0.03 -13.42 -16.58
CA ASN A 451 -1.10 -12.60 -17.18
C ASN A 451 -2.46 -12.80 -16.47
N ASN A 452 -2.45 -12.78 -15.14
CA ASN A 452 -3.62 -13.06 -14.32
C ASN A 452 -4.04 -11.76 -13.60
N ASP A 453 -5.23 -11.27 -13.89
CA ASP A 453 -5.80 -10.07 -13.26
C ASP A 453 -6.74 -10.42 -12.09
N LEU A 454 -6.67 -11.67 -11.60
CA LEU A 454 -7.46 -12.20 -10.49
C LEU A 454 -8.98 -11.99 -10.66
N GLY A 455 -9.45 -12.03 -11.91
CA GLY A 455 -10.86 -11.77 -12.24
C GLY A 455 -11.21 -10.28 -12.30
N GLY A 456 -10.26 -9.45 -12.66
CA GLY A 456 -10.43 -8.01 -12.86
C GLY A 456 -10.22 -7.16 -11.61
N ILE A 457 -9.64 -7.73 -10.54
CA ILE A 457 -9.42 -7.00 -9.27
C ILE A 457 -8.03 -6.36 -9.16
N THR A 458 -7.13 -6.64 -10.11
CA THR A 458 -5.80 -6.04 -10.18
C THR A 458 -5.38 -5.86 -11.64
N ASN A 459 -4.20 -5.31 -11.86
CA ASN A 459 -3.53 -5.34 -13.14
C ASN A 459 -3.19 -6.80 -13.52
N PRO A 460 -3.03 -7.13 -14.82
CA PRO A 460 -2.55 -8.45 -15.19
C PRO A 460 -1.16 -8.72 -14.61
N LEU A 461 -1.10 -9.56 -13.59
CA LEU A 461 0.12 -9.93 -12.89
C LEU A 461 0.90 -10.97 -13.68
N THR A 462 2.20 -10.82 -13.75
CA THR A 462 3.14 -11.80 -14.31
C THR A 462 4.41 -11.77 -13.48
N PHE A 463 4.70 -12.84 -12.77
CA PHE A 463 5.97 -12.97 -12.05
C PHE A 463 6.88 -13.97 -12.74
N THR A 464 8.17 -13.80 -12.64
CA THR A 464 9.17 -14.65 -13.29
C THR A 464 10.30 -14.92 -12.32
N ALA A 465 10.61 -16.19 -12.10
CA ALA A 465 11.64 -16.64 -11.17
C ALA A 465 12.95 -15.86 -11.36
N GLY A 466 13.47 -15.31 -10.28
CA GLY A 466 14.70 -14.54 -10.27
C GLY A 466 14.64 -13.18 -10.98
N GLN A 467 13.45 -12.67 -11.30
CA GLN A 467 13.23 -11.33 -11.86
C GLN A 467 12.34 -10.50 -10.95
N ASN A 468 12.64 -9.22 -10.91
CA ASN A 468 11.81 -8.25 -10.20
C ASN A 468 10.40 -8.18 -10.78
N ALA A 469 9.42 -7.85 -9.95
CA ALA A 469 8.04 -7.68 -10.40
C ALA A 469 7.92 -6.57 -11.46
N PRO A 470 7.10 -6.76 -12.50
CA PRO A 470 6.86 -5.72 -13.48
C PRO A 470 6.05 -4.58 -12.85
N VAL A 471 6.37 -3.35 -13.24
CA VAL A 471 5.62 -2.16 -12.79
C VAL A 471 4.27 -2.09 -13.50
N GLY A 472 3.19 -2.08 -12.73
CA GLY A 472 1.84 -1.81 -13.24
C GLY A 472 1.66 -0.34 -13.61
N ILE A 473 0.93 -0.08 -14.68
CA ILE A 473 0.64 1.28 -15.19
C ILE A 473 -0.85 1.59 -15.25
N CYS A 474 -1.66 0.77 -14.61
CA CYS A 474 -3.11 0.96 -14.59
C CYS A 474 -3.56 1.29 -13.16
N TRP A 475 -4.67 2.01 -13.06
CA TRP A 475 -5.29 2.42 -11.81
C TRP A 475 -6.79 2.25 -11.85
N PHE A 476 -7.40 2.28 -10.66
CA PHE A 476 -8.83 2.27 -10.45
C PHE A 476 -9.21 3.54 -9.68
N GLU A 477 -10.41 4.02 -9.88
CA GLU A 477 -10.89 5.27 -9.32
C GLU A 477 -11.96 5.04 -8.24
N VAL A 478 -11.86 5.81 -7.15
CA VAL A 478 -12.88 5.96 -6.11
C VAL A 478 -13.09 7.45 -5.84
N LYS A 479 -14.34 7.85 -5.67
CA LYS A 479 -14.70 9.24 -5.40
C LYS A 479 -15.63 9.35 -4.22
N LEU A 480 -15.40 10.35 -3.38
CA LEU A 480 -16.32 10.67 -2.30
C LEU A 480 -17.38 11.67 -2.78
N VAL A 481 -18.61 11.21 -2.94
CA VAL A 481 -19.73 12.01 -3.45
C VAL A 481 -20.87 12.04 -2.44
N ASN A 482 -21.17 13.21 -1.92
CA ASN A 482 -22.27 13.41 -0.96
C ASN A 482 -22.23 12.44 0.23
N GLY A 483 -21.03 12.27 0.81
CA GLY A 483 -20.83 11.38 1.96
C GLY A 483 -20.85 9.88 1.63
N THR A 484 -20.62 9.51 0.37
CA THR A 484 -20.58 8.11 -0.05
C THR A 484 -19.41 7.89 -1.01
N PHE A 485 -18.59 6.89 -0.72
CA PHE A 485 -17.58 6.45 -1.67
C PHE A 485 -18.21 5.65 -2.81
N VAL A 486 -17.89 6.01 -4.02
CA VAL A 486 -18.40 5.39 -5.26
C VAL A 486 -17.26 5.06 -6.21
N SER A 487 -17.48 4.10 -7.10
CA SER A 487 -16.59 3.81 -8.24
C SER A 487 -17.22 4.39 -9.50
N PRO A 488 -16.78 5.55 -10.01
CA PRO A 488 -17.44 6.25 -11.12
C PRO A 488 -17.53 5.42 -12.40
N ASN A 489 -16.51 4.60 -12.66
CA ASN A 489 -16.41 3.74 -13.85
C ASN A 489 -16.75 2.26 -13.57
N ASN A 490 -17.55 1.96 -12.50
CA ASN A 490 -17.95 0.62 -12.11
C ASN A 490 -16.77 -0.32 -11.81
N GLY A 491 -15.65 0.21 -11.27
CA GLY A 491 -14.46 -0.57 -10.95
C GLY A 491 -13.69 -1.04 -12.18
N GLN A 492 -13.85 -0.39 -13.31
CA GLN A 492 -12.98 -0.62 -14.48
C GLN A 492 -11.66 0.12 -14.29
N ARG A 493 -10.56 -0.53 -14.66
CA ARG A 493 -9.23 0.08 -14.62
C ARG A 493 -9.02 1.03 -15.81
N SER A 494 -8.32 2.11 -15.53
CA SER A 494 -7.71 3.00 -16.51
C SER A 494 -6.22 2.70 -16.61
N CYS A 495 -5.61 2.85 -17.79
CA CYS A 495 -4.18 2.55 -17.97
C CYS A 495 -3.49 3.68 -18.72
N ALA A 496 -2.21 3.91 -18.40
CA ALA A 496 -1.36 4.76 -19.21
C ALA A 496 -1.17 4.16 -20.61
N SER A 497 -1.21 5.01 -21.62
CA SER A 497 -1.09 4.64 -23.04
C SER A 497 0.39 4.53 -23.48
#